data_456c1f2fc1103128e9fca5cc93ba7a32
#
_entry.id   456c1f2fc1103128e9fca5cc93ba7a32
#
_cell.length_a   1.000
_cell.length_b   1.000
_cell.length_c   1.000
_cell.angle_alpha   90.00
_cell.angle_beta   90.00
_cell.angle_gamma   90.00
#
_symmetry.space_group_name_H-M   'P 1'
#
loop_
_entity.id
_entity.type
_entity.pdbx_description
1 polymer ?
#
loop_
_entity_poly.entity_id
_entity_poly.type
_entity_poly.pdbx_seq_one_letter_code
_entity_poly.pdbx_strand_id
1 'polypeptide(L)'
;NNLAHTLGSVLNGALSRRSRHIGELLKRIGDDAIDGARGNSGAILAQFLYGVAEHARAQPALDARTLAAAVRHGANSARSALMHPVEGTILSVIDSFAEAMEEAAGQLRNDPRTGFAQALTQARRALARTPQQMALLQKAGVVDAGAQCFVDILEGIAEFVEGCPRAMRLRANLRAANEGEDDRGDAHPHPAHDAVDPQRRWCTECLLIVDSASGRTIEREPLRTALEAIGADSMVLAGGATRMRVHAHVGAPQALFDTCAGFAAVEGMKADDMLLQSLSVDREDRVAVVTDSAADLPDAIAERYAVHMVPVRVNLDDRDYLDKIGLATGEFYRRMAVAQQLPRTSQPPPGDFRRHFDFLSSHHPDVVYVGLSRAVSGTLQSAEHAAARGESAGSRSKIHVFDSVNAA
;
A
#
# COMPACT_ATOMS: atom_id res chain seq x y z
N ASN A 1 -2.57 -4.08 7.60
CA ASN A 1 -3.05 -4.55 6.28
C ASN A 1 -2.21 -4.04 5.10
N ASN A 2 -1.83 -2.74 5.03
CA ASN A 2 -1.05 -2.19 3.91
C ASN A 2 0.32 -2.89 3.74
N LEU A 3 1.04 -3.14 4.84
CA LEU A 3 2.31 -3.86 4.82
C LEU A 3 2.13 -5.33 4.43
N ALA A 4 1.08 -6.01 4.89
CA ALA A 4 0.77 -7.38 4.50
C ALA A 4 0.54 -7.50 2.99
N HIS A 5 -0.18 -6.55 2.38
CA HIS A 5 -0.35 -6.50 0.92
C HIS A 5 0.97 -6.31 0.18
N THR A 6 1.83 -5.39 0.66
CA THR A 6 3.16 -5.18 0.07
C THR A 6 4.00 -6.45 0.14
N LEU A 7 4.00 -7.13 1.29
CA LEU A 7 4.71 -8.39 1.47
C LEU A 7 4.13 -9.54 0.64
N GLY A 8 2.80 -9.62 0.51
CA GLY A 8 2.14 -10.60 -0.36
C GLY A 8 2.60 -10.49 -1.80
N SER A 9 2.75 -9.27 -2.34
CA SER A 9 3.30 -9.04 -3.69
C SER A 9 4.75 -9.52 -3.78
N VAL A 10 5.58 -9.20 -2.80
CA VAL A 10 6.99 -9.66 -2.72
C VAL A 10 7.08 -11.19 -2.69
N LEU A 11 6.25 -11.84 -1.87
CA LEU A 11 6.24 -13.30 -1.75
C LEU A 11 5.84 -13.97 -3.06
N ASN A 12 4.76 -13.51 -3.70
CA ASN A 12 4.28 -14.06 -4.97
C ASN A 12 5.33 -13.93 -6.08
N GLY A 13 6.00 -12.79 -6.18
CA GLY A 13 7.08 -12.56 -7.13
C GLY A 13 8.34 -13.37 -6.83
N ALA A 14 8.79 -13.37 -5.58
CA ALA A 14 9.98 -14.11 -5.16
C ALA A 14 9.84 -15.64 -5.30
N LEU A 15 8.62 -16.19 -5.06
CA LEU A 15 8.34 -17.62 -5.18
C LEU A 15 8.22 -18.11 -6.63
N SER A 16 7.85 -17.22 -7.56
CA SER A 16 7.60 -17.57 -8.95
C SER A 16 8.87 -17.97 -9.73
N ARG A 17 10.03 -17.46 -9.34
CA ARG A 17 11.30 -17.66 -10.06
C ARG A 17 12.48 -17.80 -9.10
N ARG A 18 13.18 -18.92 -9.17
CA ARG A 18 14.43 -19.14 -8.42
C ARG A 18 15.60 -18.44 -9.13
N SER A 19 16.45 -17.73 -8.39
CA SER A 19 17.76 -17.27 -8.86
C SER A 19 18.85 -17.71 -7.89
N ARG A 20 20.04 -17.99 -8.45
CA ARG A 20 21.26 -18.24 -7.67
C ARG A 20 22.08 -16.96 -7.47
N HIS A 21 21.71 -15.88 -8.15
CA HIS A 21 22.36 -14.59 -8.06
C HIS A 21 21.55 -13.69 -7.12
N ILE A 22 22.14 -13.28 -5.99
CA ILE A 22 21.42 -12.55 -4.95
C ILE A 22 20.92 -11.19 -5.45
N GLY A 23 21.73 -10.46 -6.22
CA GLY A 23 21.34 -9.18 -6.79
C GLY A 23 20.12 -9.26 -7.72
N GLU A 24 19.98 -10.34 -8.50
CA GLU A 24 18.79 -10.55 -9.33
C GLU A 24 17.56 -10.91 -8.49
N LEU A 25 17.74 -11.65 -7.39
CA LEU A 25 16.65 -11.97 -6.48
C LEU A 25 16.16 -10.71 -5.77
N LEU A 26 17.10 -9.93 -5.21
CA LEU A 26 16.77 -8.68 -4.50
C LEU A 26 16.16 -7.65 -5.45
N LYS A 27 16.63 -7.55 -6.69
CA LYS A 27 16.02 -6.66 -7.69
C LYS A 27 14.54 -6.99 -7.88
N ARG A 28 14.18 -8.26 -8.03
CA ARG A 28 12.78 -8.69 -8.17
C ARG A 28 11.97 -8.37 -6.91
N ILE A 29 12.53 -8.64 -5.73
CA ILE A 29 11.92 -8.30 -4.45
C ILE A 29 11.63 -6.80 -4.37
N GLY A 30 12.60 -5.96 -4.77
CA GLY A 30 12.43 -4.50 -4.81
C GLY A 30 11.35 -4.05 -5.80
N ASP A 31 11.38 -4.59 -7.02
CA ASP A 31 10.40 -4.27 -8.06
C ASP A 31 8.98 -4.70 -7.64
N ASP A 32 8.82 -5.93 -7.14
CA ASP A 32 7.53 -6.46 -6.66
C ASP A 32 7.01 -5.69 -5.43
N ALA A 33 7.93 -5.22 -4.56
CA ALA A 33 7.57 -4.38 -3.42
C ALA A 33 7.02 -3.02 -3.88
N ILE A 34 7.64 -2.37 -4.87
CA ILE A 34 7.15 -1.11 -5.44
C ILE A 34 5.78 -1.30 -6.09
N ASP A 35 5.57 -2.38 -6.82
CA ASP A 35 4.29 -2.68 -7.46
C ASP A 35 3.18 -2.94 -6.46
N GLY A 36 3.50 -3.66 -5.40
CA GLY A 36 2.56 -3.99 -4.34
C GLY A 36 2.46 -2.98 -3.20
N ALA A 37 3.23 -1.89 -3.23
CA ALA A 37 3.25 -0.91 -2.16
C ALA A 37 1.85 -0.32 -1.89
N ARG A 38 1.48 -0.23 -0.59
CA ARG A 38 0.20 0.30 -0.12
C ARG A 38 0.41 1.22 1.07
N GLY A 39 -0.20 2.39 1.01
CA GLY A 39 -0.11 3.40 2.06
C GLY A 39 1.32 3.84 2.38
N ASN A 40 1.48 4.74 3.35
CA ASN A 40 2.80 5.27 3.74
C ASN A 40 3.78 4.17 4.16
N SER A 41 3.39 3.31 5.10
CA SER A 41 4.29 2.28 5.63
C SER A 41 4.68 1.24 4.58
N GLY A 42 3.75 0.86 3.69
CA GLY A 42 4.05 -0.05 2.58
C GLY A 42 4.99 0.56 1.56
N ALA A 43 4.82 1.84 1.22
CA ALA A 43 5.69 2.56 0.30
C ALA A 43 7.10 2.77 0.90
N ILE A 44 7.21 3.04 2.21
CA ILE A 44 8.49 3.14 2.93
C ILE A 44 9.23 1.80 2.91
N LEU A 45 8.54 0.71 3.25
CA LEU A 45 9.14 -0.64 3.20
C LEU A 45 9.56 -1.00 1.77
N ALA A 46 8.73 -0.72 0.78
CA ALA A 46 9.05 -0.98 -0.63
C ALA A 46 10.30 -0.21 -1.07
N GLN A 47 10.42 1.06 -0.69
CA GLN A 47 11.59 1.86 -0.99
C GLN A 47 12.85 1.37 -0.26
N PHE A 48 12.71 0.92 0.98
CA PHE A 48 13.80 0.27 1.71
C PHE A 48 14.31 -0.96 0.95
N LEU A 49 13.41 -1.88 0.58
CA LEU A 49 13.75 -3.10 -0.15
C LEU A 49 14.34 -2.79 -1.53
N TYR A 50 13.79 -1.80 -2.23
CA TYR A 50 14.30 -1.33 -3.51
C TYR A 50 15.73 -0.78 -3.37
N GLY A 51 16.00 0.06 -2.37
CA GLY A 51 17.34 0.59 -2.11
C GLY A 51 18.35 -0.49 -1.75
N VAL A 52 17.97 -1.49 -0.93
CA VAL A 52 18.80 -2.67 -0.67
C VAL A 52 19.14 -3.38 -1.99
N ALA A 53 18.16 -3.56 -2.86
CA ALA A 53 18.32 -4.21 -4.16
C ALA A 53 19.22 -3.43 -5.12
N GLU A 54 19.11 -2.11 -5.15
CA GLU A 54 19.98 -1.24 -5.98
C GLU A 54 21.45 -1.41 -5.61
N HIS A 55 21.77 -1.37 -4.31
CA HIS A 55 23.13 -1.52 -3.83
C HIS A 55 23.69 -2.94 -4.12
N ALA A 56 22.85 -3.95 -3.98
CA ALA A 56 23.24 -5.34 -4.16
C ALA A 56 23.20 -5.81 -5.63
N ARG A 57 22.80 -4.99 -6.58
CA ARG A 57 22.44 -5.36 -7.96
C ARG A 57 23.50 -6.18 -8.69
N ALA A 58 24.78 -5.83 -8.53
CA ALA A 58 25.89 -6.49 -9.20
C ALA A 58 26.48 -7.67 -8.41
N GLN A 59 25.95 -7.97 -7.22
CA GLN A 59 26.52 -8.94 -6.29
C GLN A 59 25.95 -10.34 -6.50
N PRO A 60 26.76 -11.36 -6.80
CA PRO A 60 26.28 -12.74 -6.85
C PRO A 60 25.99 -13.31 -5.47
N ALA A 61 26.67 -12.81 -4.43
CA ALA A 61 26.49 -13.15 -3.03
C ALA A 61 26.82 -11.93 -2.15
N LEU A 62 26.31 -11.88 -0.94
CA LEU A 62 26.59 -10.80 0.03
C LEU A 62 27.36 -11.38 1.22
N ASP A 63 28.47 -10.75 1.56
CA ASP A 63 29.13 -10.91 2.87
C ASP A 63 28.52 -9.93 3.91
N ALA A 64 29.00 -9.98 5.15
CA ALA A 64 28.47 -9.14 6.22
C ALA A 64 28.61 -7.64 5.92
N ARG A 65 29.69 -7.21 5.29
CA ARG A 65 29.95 -5.80 4.96
C ARG A 65 29.07 -5.31 3.83
N THR A 66 28.98 -6.07 2.76
CA THR A 66 28.14 -5.72 1.62
C THR A 66 26.67 -5.77 1.96
N LEU A 67 26.24 -6.69 2.84
CA LEU A 67 24.88 -6.73 3.37
C LEU A 67 24.58 -5.48 4.23
N ALA A 68 25.46 -5.12 5.17
CA ALA A 68 25.28 -3.94 6.01
C ALA A 68 25.21 -2.66 5.17
N ALA A 69 26.12 -2.51 4.19
CA ALA A 69 26.10 -1.37 3.28
C ALA A 69 24.81 -1.30 2.44
N ALA A 70 24.30 -2.46 1.95
CA ALA A 70 23.05 -2.53 1.23
C ALA A 70 21.85 -2.13 2.12
N VAL A 71 21.81 -2.60 3.36
CA VAL A 71 20.78 -2.24 4.36
C VAL A 71 20.81 -0.74 4.67
N ARG A 72 22.01 -0.15 4.88
CA ARG A 72 22.17 1.28 5.07
C ARG A 72 21.69 2.08 3.86
N HIS A 73 22.06 1.64 2.65
CA HIS A 73 21.57 2.29 1.42
C HIS A 73 20.04 2.23 1.34
N GLY A 74 19.43 1.10 1.69
CA GLY A 74 17.98 0.94 1.80
C GLY A 74 17.36 1.92 2.79
N ALA A 75 17.93 2.07 3.98
CA ALA A 75 17.47 3.00 5.02
C ALA A 75 17.50 4.46 4.51
N ASN A 76 18.61 4.88 3.91
CA ASN A 76 18.75 6.21 3.32
C ASN A 76 17.73 6.43 2.17
N SER A 77 17.52 5.41 1.34
CA SER A 77 16.56 5.43 0.25
C SER A 77 15.12 5.59 0.76
N ALA A 78 14.74 4.83 1.79
CA ALA A 78 13.43 4.95 2.43
C ALA A 78 13.19 6.36 3.01
N ARG A 79 14.16 6.94 3.68
CA ARG A 79 14.07 8.29 4.24
C ARG A 79 13.92 9.35 3.14
N SER A 80 14.68 9.23 2.04
CA SER A 80 14.64 10.18 0.91
C SER A 80 13.34 10.12 0.10
N ALA A 81 12.56 9.05 0.23
CA ALA A 81 11.28 8.91 -0.46
C ALA A 81 10.18 9.81 0.13
N LEU A 82 10.32 10.22 1.40
CA LEU A 82 9.33 11.04 2.09
C LEU A 82 9.62 12.53 1.93
N MET A 83 8.55 13.30 1.83
CA MET A 83 8.61 14.76 1.89
C MET A 83 9.03 15.24 3.28
N HIS A 84 8.41 14.71 4.32
CA HIS A 84 8.67 15.04 5.71
C HIS A 84 8.90 13.75 6.52
N PRO A 85 10.18 13.30 6.65
CA PRO A 85 10.50 12.16 7.51
C PRO A 85 10.17 12.48 8.96
N VAL A 86 9.42 11.58 9.62
CA VAL A 86 8.99 11.75 11.02
C VAL A 86 9.66 10.70 11.89
N GLU A 87 10.27 11.15 13.00
CA GLU A 87 10.85 10.26 14.00
C GLU A 87 9.76 9.59 14.86
N GLY A 88 10.09 8.41 15.41
CA GLY A 88 9.10 7.60 16.14
C GLY A 88 8.22 6.74 15.24
N THR A 89 8.58 6.59 13.97
CA THR A 89 7.90 5.77 12.97
C THR A 89 8.77 4.59 12.52
N ILE A 90 8.28 3.82 11.57
CA ILE A 90 9.04 2.75 10.89
C ILE A 90 10.44 3.21 10.43
N LEU A 91 10.62 4.50 10.06
CA LEU A 91 11.91 5.05 9.65
C LEU A 91 12.95 4.98 10.75
N SER A 92 12.59 5.37 11.98
CA SER A 92 13.51 5.34 13.12
C SER A 92 13.97 3.92 13.43
N VAL A 93 13.11 2.92 13.25
CA VAL A 93 13.43 1.52 13.47
C VAL A 93 14.29 0.96 12.33
N ILE A 94 14.03 1.31 11.08
CA ILE A 94 14.87 0.97 9.92
C ILE A 94 16.28 1.56 10.10
N ASP A 95 16.39 2.83 10.49
CA ASP A 95 17.68 3.50 10.71
C ASP A 95 18.47 2.83 11.82
N SER A 96 17.83 2.54 12.96
CA SER A 96 18.48 1.86 14.09
C SER A 96 18.94 0.44 13.74
N PHE A 97 18.17 -0.27 12.91
CA PHE A 97 18.56 -1.58 12.40
C PHE A 97 19.78 -1.47 11.49
N ALA A 98 19.77 -0.51 10.56
CA ALA A 98 20.87 -0.30 9.60
C ALA A 98 22.18 0.11 10.32
N GLU A 99 22.10 1.00 11.32
CA GLU A 99 23.24 1.41 12.12
C GLU A 99 23.88 0.23 12.86
N ALA A 100 23.06 -0.60 13.49
CA ALA A 100 23.55 -1.78 14.20
C ALA A 100 24.14 -2.84 13.25
N MET A 101 23.62 -2.98 12.04
CA MET A 101 24.22 -3.85 11.01
C MET A 101 25.62 -3.37 10.59
N GLU A 102 25.82 -2.05 10.44
CA GLU A 102 27.13 -1.46 10.11
C GLU A 102 28.13 -1.64 11.26
N GLU A 103 27.71 -1.36 12.50
CA GLU A 103 28.55 -1.56 13.68
C GLU A 103 29.00 -3.01 13.81
N ALA A 104 28.07 -3.96 13.68
CA ALA A 104 28.36 -5.39 13.73
C ALA A 104 29.32 -5.84 12.62
N ALA A 105 29.12 -5.34 11.39
CA ALA A 105 30.00 -5.66 10.27
C ALA A 105 31.43 -5.13 10.46
N GLY A 106 31.62 -4.05 11.24
CA GLY A 106 32.91 -3.50 11.61
C GLY A 106 33.66 -4.29 12.68
N GLN A 107 32.94 -4.96 13.58
CA GLN A 107 33.49 -5.58 14.77
C GLN A 107 33.73 -7.09 14.66
N LEU A 108 32.96 -7.79 13.84
CA LEU A 108 32.89 -9.25 13.85
C LEU A 108 33.67 -9.91 12.72
N ARG A 109 34.20 -11.09 13.03
CA ARG A 109 34.76 -12.03 12.06
C ARG A 109 33.69 -12.52 11.09
N ASN A 110 33.20 -11.66 10.21
CA ASN A 110 32.41 -11.98 9.00
C ASN A 110 31.23 -12.98 9.17
N ASP A 111 30.56 -12.99 10.36
CA ASP A 111 29.34 -13.79 10.53
C ASP A 111 28.08 -12.88 10.40
N PRO A 112 27.39 -12.92 9.25
CA PRO A 112 26.20 -12.12 9.03
C PRO A 112 25.04 -12.43 10.00
N ARG A 113 25.00 -13.65 10.55
CA ARG A 113 23.93 -14.11 11.45
C ARG A 113 23.99 -13.41 12.79
N THR A 114 25.19 -13.37 13.37
CA THR A 114 25.42 -12.69 14.65
C THR A 114 25.15 -11.19 14.53
N GLY A 115 25.63 -10.56 13.44
CA GLY A 115 25.34 -9.16 13.16
C GLY A 115 23.86 -8.87 13.03
N PHE A 116 23.12 -9.72 12.31
CA PHE A 116 21.68 -9.59 12.16
C PHE A 116 20.94 -9.71 13.51
N ALA A 117 21.30 -10.68 14.36
CA ALA A 117 20.67 -10.85 15.68
C ALA A 117 20.91 -9.64 16.61
N GLN A 118 22.10 -9.03 16.55
CA GLN A 118 22.39 -7.79 17.27
C GLN A 118 21.55 -6.63 16.74
N ALA A 119 21.47 -6.46 15.42
CA ALA A 119 20.67 -5.43 14.77
C ALA A 119 19.17 -5.58 15.06
N LEU A 120 18.64 -6.82 15.05
CA LEU A 120 17.25 -7.09 15.46
C LEU A 120 16.99 -6.66 16.91
N THR A 121 17.96 -6.88 17.81
CA THR A 121 17.85 -6.42 19.21
C THR A 121 17.75 -4.89 19.30
N GLN A 122 18.51 -4.15 18.48
CA GLN A 122 18.40 -2.69 18.43
C GLN A 122 17.09 -2.22 17.77
N ALA A 123 16.63 -2.89 16.73
CA ALA A 123 15.32 -2.62 16.11
C ALA A 123 14.17 -2.75 17.13
N ARG A 124 14.16 -3.81 17.96
CA ARG A 124 13.18 -3.98 19.06
C ARG A 124 13.25 -2.84 20.08
N ARG A 125 14.45 -2.39 20.43
CA ARG A 125 14.63 -1.25 21.34
C ARG A 125 14.13 0.04 20.73
N ALA A 126 14.39 0.27 19.46
CA ALA A 126 13.89 1.43 18.72
C ALA A 126 12.36 1.42 18.64
N LEU A 127 11.74 0.25 18.34
CA LEU A 127 10.29 0.08 18.36
C LEU A 127 9.69 0.46 19.71
N ALA A 128 10.23 -0.03 20.81
CA ALA A 128 9.75 0.29 22.16
C ALA A 128 9.87 1.79 22.52
N ARG A 129 10.70 2.56 21.80
CA ARG A 129 10.86 4.01 21.99
C ARG A 129 9.94 4.85 21.12
N THR A 130 9.25 4.29 20.13
CA THR A 130 8.37 5.05 19.22
C THR A 130 7.32 5.88 19.95
N PRO A 131 6.68 5.41 21.07
CA PRO A 131 5.73 6.24 21.82
C PRO A 131 6.37 7.46 22.48
N GLN A 132 7.67 7.40 22.81
CA GLN A 132 8.38 8.52 23.43
C GLN A 132 8.78 9.61 22.42
N GLN A 133 8.83 9.25 21.14
CA GLN A 133 9.22 10.14 20.04
C GLN A 133 8.01 10.78 19.34
N MET A 134 6.82 10.19 19.50
CA MET A 134 5.59 10.67 18.88
C MET A 134 4.46 10.82 19.91
N ALA A 135 4.04 12.07 20.18
CA ALA A 135 3.05 12.38 21.20
C ALA A 135 1.70 11.66 20.97
N LEU A 136 1.33 11.40 19.72
CA LEU A 136 0.10 10.67 19.36
C LEU A 136 0.16 9.22 19.86
N LEU A 137 1.27 8.53 19.60
CA LEU A 137 1.49 7.14 20.07
C LEU A 137 1.58 7.07 21.59
N GLN A 138 2.20 8.09 22.20
CA GLN A 138 2.27 8.18 23.67
C GLN A 138 0.90 8.29 24.31
N LYS A 139 0.02 9.14 23.76
CA LYS A 139 -1.38 9.29 24.23
C LYS A 139 -2.18 8.00 24.07
N ALA A 140 -1.97 7.29 22.95
CA ALA A 140 -2.66 6.05 22.66
C ALA A 140 -2.09 4.84 23.44
N GLY A 141 -0.89 4.96 24.02
CA GLY A 141 -0.21 3.86 24.73
C GLY A 141 0.23 2.72 23.83
N VAL A 142 0.48 2.99 22.54
CA VAL A 142 0.84 1.99 21.52
C VAL A 142 2.15 2.34 20.83
N VAL A 143 2.81 1.33 20.23
CA VAL A 143 3.97 1.52 19.35
C VAL A 143 3.51 1.84 17.93
N ASP A 144 4.43 2.32 17.08
CA ASP A 144 4.13 2.51 15.65
C ASP A 144 3.86 1.15 14.97
N ALA A 145 2.68 1.03 14.35
CA ALA A 145 2.23 -0.22 13.71
C ALA A 145 3.11 -0.62 12.51
N GLY A 146 3.61 0.35 11.74
CA GLY A 146 4.53 0.11 10.63
C GLY A 146 5.87 -0.41 11.13
N ALA A 147 6.39 0.17 12.22
CA ALA A 147 7.62 -0.28 12.88
C ALA A 147 7.46 -1.67 13.48
N GLN A 148 6.31 -1.99 14.10
CA GLN A 148 6.03 -3.32 14.62
C GLN A 148 6.08 -4.35 13.50
N CYS A 149 5.37 -4.13 12.40
CA CYS A 149 5.41 -5.04 11.26
C CYS A 149 6.82 -5.21 10.67
N PHE A 150 7.64 -4.15 10.64
CA PHE A 150 9.03 -4.28 10.20
C PHE A 150 9.84 -5.18 11.13
N VAL A 151 9.68 -5.04 12.45
CA VAL A 151 10.33 -5.93 13.43
C VAL A 151 9.84 -7.37 13.28
N ASP A 152 8.54 -7.59 13.06
CA ASP A 152 7.96 -8.94 12.84
C ASP A 152 8.58 -9.61 11.59
N ILE A 153 8.82 -8.86 10.52
CA ILE A 153 9.54 -9.35 9.34
C ILE A 153 10.96 -9.78 9.70
N LEU A 154 11.70 -8.95 10.45
CA LEU A 154 13.06 -9.26 10.87
C LEU A 154 13.09 -10.50 11.78
N GLU A 155 12.11 -10.65 12.67
CA GLU A 155 11.94 -11.83 13.52
C GLU A 155 11.71 -13.09 12.71
N GLY A 156 10.82 -13.03 11.71
CA GLY A 156 10.59 -14.15 10.79
C GLY A 156 11.85 -14.56 10.02
N ILE A 157 12.68 -13.58 9.62
CA ILE A 157 13.99 -13.86 9.00
C ILE A 157 14.94 -14.54 10.00
N ALA A 158 15.02 -14.05 11.26
CA ALA A 158 15.84 -14.65 12.30
C ALA A 158 15.44 -16.09 12.59
N GLU A 159 14.15 -16.35 12.78
CA GLU A 159 13.61 -17.71 12.98
C GLU A 159 13.97 -18.65 11.82
N PHE A 160 13.87 -18.17 10.59
CA PHE A 160 14.26 -18.96 9.41
C PHE A 160 15.75 -19.27 9.39
N VAL A 161 16.61 -18.29 9.71
CA VAL A 161 18.08 -18.44 9.73
C VAL A 161 18.53 -19.40 10.84
N GLU A 162 17.85 -19.42 11.98
CA GLU A 162 18.10 -20.31 13.10
C GLU A 162 17.60 -21.75 12.86
N GLY A 163 16.93 -22.00 11.73
CA GLY A 163 16.43 -23.33 11.36
C GLY A 163 15.22 -23.77 12.17
N CYS A 164 14.40 -22.86 12.67
CA CYS A 164 13.21 -23.16 13.46
C CYS A 164 12.24 -24.07 12.68
N PRO A 165 11.74 -25.18 13.29
CA PRO A 165 10.78 -26.09 12.63
C PRO A 165 9.47 -25.43 12.19
N ARG A 166 9.09 -24.30 12.82
CA ARG A 166 7.92 -23.50 12.44
C ARG A 166 8.12 -22.83 11.08
N ALA A 167 9.27 -22.24 10.83
CA ALA A 167 9.63 -21.63 9.55
C ALA A 167 9.72 -22.68 8.43
N MET A 168 10.19 -23.89 8.75
CA MET A 168 10.21 -25.02 7.79
C MET A 168 8.80 -25.54 7.48
N ARG A 169 7.89 -25.58 8.44
CA ARG A 169 6.47 -25.96 8.23
C ARG A 169 5.73 -24.89 7.41
N LEU A 170 5.98 -23.62 7.67
CA LEU A 170 5.44 -22.53 6.85
C LEU A 170 5.84 -22.68 5.39
N ARG A 171 7.10 -23.06 5.12
CA ARG A 171 7.61 -23.32 3.76
C ARG A 171 6.91 -24.52 3.09
N ALA A 172 6.51 -25.54 3.85
CA ALA A 172 5.72 -26.67 3.36
C ALA A 172 4.26 -26.25 3.11
N ASN A 173 3.69 -25.42 4.01
CA ASN A 173 2.34 -24.90 3.91
C ASN A 173 2.19 -23.81 2.83
N LEU A 174 3.18 -22.93 2.62
CA LEU A 174 3.18 -21.98 1.52
C LEU A 174 3.22 -22.65 0.13
N ARG A 175 3.73 -23.89 0.05
CA ARG A 175 3.60 -24.72 -1.16
C ARG A 175 2.19 -25.28 -1.35
N ALA A 176 1.45 -25.48 -0.25
CA ALA A 176 0.06 -25.94 -0.24
C ALA A 176 -0.95 -24.80 -0.23
N ALA A 177 -0.56 -23.62 0.28
CA ALA A 177 -1.39 -22.45 0.54
C ALA A 177 -1.31 -21.36 -0.55
N ASN A 178 -1.02 -21.73 -1.79
CA ASN A 178 -1.43 -20.87 -2.92
C ASN A 178 -2.96 -20.68 -2.96
N GLU A 179 -3.68 -21.16 -1.95
CA GLU A 179 -5.14 -21.17 -1.82
C GLU A 179 -5.69 -20.57 -0.52
N GLY A 180 -4.88 -20.02 0.38
CA GLY A 180 -5.43 -19.47 1.63
C GLY A 180 -4.39 -18.72 2.50
N GLU A 181 -4.37 -17.43 2.47
CA GLU A 181 -3.67 -16.58 3.45
C GLU A 181 -4.58 -16.33 4.65
N ASP A 182 -4.15 -16.84 5.81
CA ASP A 182 -4.75 -16.61 7.14
C ASP A 182 -4.20 -15.28 7.67
N ASP A 183 -4.98 -14.20 7.62
CA ASP A 183 -4.62 -12.89 8.19
C ASP A 183 -5.41 -12.68 9.50
N ARG A 184 -4.76 -12.96 10.63
CA ARG A 184 -5.29 -12.62 11.96
C ARG A 184 -4.94 -11.16 12.24
N GLY A 185 -5.78 -10.25 11.75
CA GLY A 185 -5.70 -8.84 12.09
C GLY A 185 -6.16 -8.59 13.52
N ASP A 186 -5.24 -8.39 14.45
CA ASP A 186 -5.56 -7.74 15.72
C ASP A 186 -5.97 -6.29 15.42
N ALA A 187 -7.19 -5.94 15.80
CA ALA A 187 -7.68 -4.57 15.70
C ALA A 187 -6.90 -3.69 16.70
N HIS A 188 -5.95 -2.93 16.20
CA HIS A 188 -5.31 -1.89 17.00
C HIS A 188 -6.21 -0.66 17.05
N PRO A 189 -6.42 -0.05 18.23
CA PRO A 189 -7.17 1.19 18.33
C PRO A 189 -6.47 2.26 17.51
N HIS A 190 -7.17 2.80 16.52
CA HIS A 190 -6.70 3.99 15.82
C HIS A 190 -6.71 5.18 16.79
N PRO A 191 -5.66 6.01 16.81
CA PRO A 191 -5.67 7.22 17.62
C PRO A 191 -6.83 8.12 17.19
N ALA A 192 -7.44 8.80 18.16
CA ALA A 192 -8.51 9.76 17.91
C ALA A 192 -8.13 10.69 16.76
N HIS A 193 -8.95 10.68 15.70
CA HIS A 193 -8.65 11.41 14.48
C HIS A 193 -8.77 12.91 14.73
N ASP A 194 -7.68 13.65 14.47
CA ASP A 194 -7.78 15.06 14.15
C ASP A 194 -8.71 15.18 12.92
N ALA A 195 -9.54 16.21 12.91
CA ALA A 195 -10.50 16.41 11.83
C ALA A 195 -9.79 16.36 10.48
N VAL A 196 -10.27 15.49 9.57
CA VAL A 196 -9.68 15.34 8.23
C VAL A 196 -9.75 16.69 7.51
N ASP A 197 -8.61 17.23 7.10
CA ASP A 197 -8.53 18.47 6.34
C ASP A 197 -9.22 18.28 4.98
N PRO A 198 -10.28 19.03 4.65
CA PRO A 198 -10.95 18.93 3.36
C PRO A 198 -10.03 19.13 2.15
N GLN A 199 -8.95 19.90 2.30
CA GLN A 199 -7.95 20.11 1.25
C GLN A 199 -7.03 18.91 1.05
N ARG A 200 -7.11 17.89 1.92
CA ARG A 200 -6.30 16.67 1.92
C ARG A 200 -7.15 15.43 2.17
N ARG A 201 -8.43 15.49 1.78
CA ARG A 201 -9.44 14.48 2.05
C ARG A 201 -9.10 13.11 1.46
N TRP A 202 -8.36 13.07 0.34
CA TRP A 202 -8.15 11.87 -0.43
C TRP A 202 -6.76 11.31 -0.26
N CYS A 203 -6.65 10.08 0.24
CA CYS A 203 -5.45 9.26 0.15
C CYS A 203 -5.35 8.70 -1.26
N THR A 204 -4.43 9.25 -2.06
CA THR A 204 -4.36 9.00 -3.50
C THR A 204 -3.04 8.31 -3.86
N GLU A 205 -3.13 7.28 -4.68
CA GLU A 205 -1.98 6.49 -5.12
C GLU A 205 -2.04 6.21 -6.62
N CYS A 206 -0.87 6.16 -7.25
CA CYS A 206 -0.70 5.62 -8.60
C CYS A 206 0.70 5.05 -8.81
N LEU A 207 0.87 4.32 -9.89
CA LEU A 207 2.15 3.79 -10.35
C LEU A 207 2.53 4.49 -11.65
N LEU A 208 3.68 5.12 -11.66
CA LEU A 208 4.28 5.72 -12.85
C LEU A 208 5.18 4.69 -13.53
N ILE A 209 4.99 4.51 -14.84
CA ILE A 209 5.79 3.58 -15.65
C ILE A 209 6.32 4.33 -16.88
N VAL A 210 7.62 4.24 -17.07
CA VAL A 210 8.30 4.72 -18.28
C VAL A 210 8.63 3.52 -19.15
N ASP A 211 8.26 3.58 -20.42
CA ASP A 211 8.71 2.59 -21.40
C ASP A 211 10.24 2.66 -21.52
N SER A 212 10.89 1.54 -21.26
CA SER A 212 12.34 1.40 -21.34
C SER A 212 12.92 1.77 -22.72
N ALA A 213 12.10 1.64 -23.77
CA ALA A 213 12.51 2.02 -25.12
C ALA A 213 12.49 3.54 -25.38
N SER A 214 11.78 4.30 -24.53
CA SER A 214 11.61 5.76 -24.71
C SER A 214 12.84 6.58 -24.38
N GLY A 215 13.81 6.03 -23.64
CA GLY A 215 14.97 6.78 -23.12
C GLY A 215 14.62 7.84 -22.07
N ARG A 216 13.34 7.97 -21.66
CA ARG A 216 12.89 8.91 -20.63
C ARG A 216 13.17 8.36 -19.24
N THR A 217 13.20 9.24 -18.25
CA THR A 217 13.33 8.89 -16.83
C THR A 217 12.38 9.72 -15.99
N ILE A 218 11.93 9.15 -14.87
CA ILE A 218 11.19 9.87 -13.84
C ILE A 218 12.21 10.54 -12.92
N GLU A 219 12.22 11.87 -12.93
CA GLU A 219 13.04 12.65 -12.02
C GLU A 219 12.24 12.98 -10.76
N ARG A 220 12.72 12.50 -9.61
CA ARG A 220 11.99 12.59 -8.33
C ARG A 220 11.74 14.01 -7.87
N GLU A 221 12.75 14.89 -7.91
CA GLU A 221 12.60 16.26 -7.41
C GLU A 221 11.67 17.13 -8.28
N PRO A 222 11.74 17.11 -9.63
CA PRO A 222 10.74 17.77 -10.46
C PRO A 222 9.31 17.27 -10.23
N LEU A 223 9.13 15.95 -10.08
CA LEU A 223 7.82 15.35 -9.75
C LEU A 223 7.33 15.82 -8.37
N ARG A 224 8.20 15.82 -7.36
CA ARG A 224 7.89 16.31 -6.02
C ARG A 224 7.40 17.76 -6.07
N THR A 225 8.18 18.63 -6.69
CA THR A 225 7.83 20.05 -6.84
C THR A 225 6.50 20.26 -7.55
N ALA A 226 6.22 19.48 -8.60
CA ALA A 226 4.95 19.57 -9.31
C ALA A 226 3.76 19.10 -8.46
N LEU A 227 3.94 18.08 -7.63
CA LEU A 227 2.91 17.61 -6.70
C LEU A 227 2.70 18.57 -5.52
N GLU A 228 3.76 19.19 -5.01
CA GLU A 228 3.65 20.25 -4.00
C GLU A 228 2.85 21.45 -4.52
N ALA A 229 3.03 21.81 -5.79
CA ALA A 229 2.31 22.92 -6.42
C ALA A 229 0.79 22.72 -6.49
N ILE A 230 0.30 21.47 -6.47
CA ILE A 230 -1.13 21.15 -6.38
C ILE A 230 -1.63 20.95 -4.94
N GLY A 231 -0.79 21.24 -3.94
CA GLY A 231 -1.14 21.12 -2.51
C GLY A 231 -1.10 19.68 -1.98
N ALA A 232 -0.38 18.77 -2.65
CA ALA A 232 -0.18 17.42 -2.16
C ALA A 232 0.65 17.42 -0.86
N ASP A 233 0.24 16.59 0.12
CA ASP A 233 0.90 16.42 1.40
C ASP A 233 1.10 14.93 1.73
N SER A 234 1.84 14.64 2.80
CA SER A 234 2.14 13.27 3.25
C SER A 234 2.70 12.40 2.12
N MET A 235 3.51 13.02 1.26
CA MET A 235 3.96 12.45 0.00
C MET A 235 5.05 11.40 0.21
N VAL A 236 4.88 10.25 -0.45
CA VAL A 236 5.89 9.21 -0.57
C VAL A 236 6.09 8.89 -2.06
N LEU A 237 7.33 9.05 -2.53
CA LEU A 237 7.77 8.72 -3.88
C LEU A 237 8.70 7.51 -3.82
N ALA A 238 8.16 6.31 -4.02
CA ALA A 238 8.90 5.06 -3.90
C ALA A 238 9.17 4.42 -5.26
N GLY A 239 10.41 4.05 -5.52
CA GLY A 239 10.86 3.45 -6.78
C GLY A 239 12.05 4.19 -7.38
N GLY A 240 12.30 3.92 -8.66
CA GLY A 240 13.44 4.46 -9.42
C GLY A 240 13.02 5.20 -10.69
N ALA A 241 13.99 5.41 -11.56
CA ALA A 241 13.85 6.26 -12.74
C ALA A 241 12.84 5.77 -13.81
N THR A 242 12.53 4.47 -13.84
CA THR A 242 11.62 3.90 -14.84
C THR A 242 10.29 3.45 -14.26
N ARG A 243 10.22 3.33 -12.92
CA ARG A 243 9.04 2.84 -12.21
C ARG A 243 8.96 3.47 -10.84
N MET A 244 7.86 4.16 -10.54
CA MET A 244 7.70 4.90 -9.28
C MET A 244 6.26 4.85 -8.78
N ARG A 245 6.08 4.40 -7.55
CA ARG A 245 4.83 4.52 -6.81
C ARG A 245 4.73 5.91 -6.21
N VAL A 246 3.63 6.58 -6.46
CA VAL A 246 3.28 7.85 -5.84
C VAL A 246 2.17 7.61 -4.84
N HIS A 247 2.33 8.09 -3.62
CA HIS A 247 1.32 8.17 -2.58
C HIS A 247 1.30 9.58 -2.04
N ALA A 248 0.12 10.20 -1.94
CA ALA A 248 -0.04 11.52 -1.35
C ALA A 248 -1.48 11.77 -0.89
N HIS A 249 -1.66 12.72 0.02
CA HIS A 249 -2.96 13.25 0.41
C HIS A 249 -3.26 14.52 -0.37
N VAL A 250 -4.40 14.57 -1.04
CA VAL A 250 -4.83 15.69 -1.90
C VAL A 250 -6.30 16.02 -1.71
N GLY A 251 -6.69 17.23 -2.09
CA GLY A 251 -8.10 17.62 -2.13
C GLY A 251 -8.83 17.10 -3.37
N ALA A 252 -8.10 16.89 -4.47
CA ALA A 252 -8.64 16.42 -5.76
C ALA A 252 -7.73 15.33 -6.37
N PRO A 253 -8.14 14.05 -6.35
CA PRO A 253 -7.33 12.94 -6.87
C PRO A 253 -6.91 13.13 -8.33
N GLN A 254 -7.80 13.67 -9.18
CA GLN A 254 -7.49 13.87 -10.59
C GLN A 254 -6.32 14.84 -10.81
N ALA A 255 -6.18 15.87 -9.99
CA ALA A 255 -5.07 16.80 -10.08
C ALA A 255 -3.72 16.07 -9.89
N LEU A 256 -3.66 15.10 -8.97
CA LEU A 256 -2.47 14.26 -8.79
C LEU A 256 -2.22 13.38 -10.03
N PHE A 257 -3.25 12.71 -10.55
CA PHE A 257 -3.11 11.83 -11.71
C PHE A 257 -2.69 12.61 -12.97
N ASP A 258 -3.27 13.80 -13.20
CA ASP A 258 -2.92 14.66 -14.33
C ASP A 258 -1.48 15.19 -14.21
N THR A 259 -1.06 15.59 -13.01
CA THR A 259 0.34 15.99 -12.74
C THR A 259 1.28 14.83 -13.04
N CYS A 260 1.00 13.65 -12.52
CA CYS A 260 1.78 12.44 -12.73
C CYS A 260 1.86 12.04 -14.23
N ALA A 261 0.77 12.19 -14.97
CA ALA A 261 0.72 11.89 -16.40
C ALA A 261 1.67 12.77 -17.24
N GLY A 262 2.06 13.93 -16.75
CA GLY A 262 3.09 14.77 -17.37
C GLY A 262 4.49 14.14 -17.32
N PHE A 263 4.75 13.22 -16.42
CA PHE A 263 6.05 12.59 -16.23
C PHE A 263 6.14 11.21 -16.86
N ALA A 264 5.11 10.36 -16.70
CA ALA A 264 5.10 9.00 -17.22
C ALA A 264 3.68 8.46 -17.40
N ALA A 265 3.53 7.26 -17.94
CA ALA A 265 2.24 6.56 -17.96
C ALA A 265 1.76 6.28 -16.53
N VAL A 266 0.48 6.56 -16.27
CA VAL A 266 -0.15 6.41 -14.96
C VAL A 266 -0.97 5.13 -14.95
N GLU A 267 -0.63 4.22 -14.04
CA GLU A 267 -1.33 2.95 -13.83
C GLU A 267 -1.76 2.79 -12.36
N GLY A 268 -2.65 1.84 -12.09
CA GLY A 268 -3.03 1.46 -10.74
C GLY A 268 -3.57 2.62 -9.90
N MET A 269 -4.32 3.53 -10.52
CA MET A 269 -4.95 4.68 -9.85
C MET A 269 -5.86 4.20 -8.72
N LYS A 270 -5.72 4.85 -7.56
CA LYS A 270 -6.49 4.60 -6.35
C LYS A 270 -6.74 5.91 -5.62
N ALA A 271 -7.93 6.07 -5.07
CA ALA A 271 -8.25 7.16 -4.17
C ALA A 271 -9.22 6.68 -3.09
N ASP A 272 -8.81 6.83 -1.83
CA ASP A 272 -9.63 6.46 -0.67
C ASP A 272 -10.04 7.74 0.07
N ASP A 273 -11.32 7.83 0.42
CA ASP A 273 -11.89 8.96 1.15
C ASP A 273 -11.62 8.81 2.66
N MET A 274 -10.64 9.54 3.16
CA MET A 274 -10.26 9.50 4.57
C MET A 274 -11.35 10.06 5.50
N LEU A 275 -12.19 10.97 5.01
CA LEU A 275 -13.32 11.46 5.80
C LEU A 275 -14.35 10.35 6.02
N LEU A 276 -14.75 9.64 4.96
CA LEU A 276 -15.67 8.50 5.09
C LEU A 276 -15.07 7.39 5.93
N GLN A 277 -13.77 7.11 5.81
CA GLN A 277 -13.08 6.15 6.66
C GLN A 277 -13.13 6.56 8.13
N SER A 278 -12.87 7.83 8.46
CA SER A 278 -12.99 8.35 9.83
C SER A 278 -14.41 8.22 10.39
N LEU A 279 -15.42 8.63 9.60
CA LEU A 279 -16.82 8.51 9.98
C LEU A 279 -17.26 7.05 10.20
N SER A 280 -16.65 6.11 9.52
CA SER A 280 -16.92 4.68 9.71
C SER A 280 -16.35 4.15 11.02
N VAL A 281 -15.12 4.53 11.37
CA VAL A 281 -14.51 4.13 12.66
C VAL A 281 -15.35 4.59 13.85
N ASP A 282 -15.93 5.78 13.79
CA ASP A 282 -16.81 6.31 14.85
C ASP A 282 -18.15 5.55 14.98
N ARG A 283 -18.42 4.59 14.10
CA ARG A 283 -19.69 3.83 14.02
C ARG A 283 -19.48 2.32 14.07
N GLU A 284 -18.50 1.85 14.79
CA GLU A 284 -18.07 0.42 14.86
C GLU A 284 -19.19 -0.58 15.20
N ASP A 285 -20.27 -0.13 15.88
CA ASP A 285 -21.43 -0.95 16.26
C ASP A 285 -22.48 -1.12 15.13
N ARG A 286 -22.25 -0.50 13.95
CA ARG A 286 -23.20 -0.50 12.84
C ARG A 286 -22.72 -1.32 11.67
N VAL A 287 -23.67 -1.76 10.84
CA VAL A 287 -23.39 -2.39 9.55
C VAL A 287 -22.82 -1.33 8.60
N ALA A 288 -21.66 -1.61 7.98
CA ALA A 288 -21.11 -0.76 6.96
C ALA A 288 -21.80 -0.98 5.61
N VAL A 289 -22.05 0.11 4.88
CA VAL A 289 -22.68 0.07 3.57
C VAL A 289 -21.67 0.46 2.49
N VAL A 290 -21.59 -0.36 1.45
CA VAL A 290 -20.74 -0.15 0.28
C VAL A 290 -21.59 -0.22 -0.99
N THR A 291 -21.29 0.63 -1.94
CA THR A 291 -21.88 0.57 -3.30
C THR A 291 -20.81 0.83 -4.35
N ASP A 292 -21.14 0.76 -5.61
CA ASP A 292 -20.27 1.23 -6.71
C ASP A 292 -20.71 2.61 -7.22
N SER A 293 -19.89 3.23 -8.05
CA SER A 293 -20.19 4.59 -8.55
C SER A 293 -21.31 4.68 -9.56
N ALA A 294 -21.89 3.55 -10.02
CA ALA A 294 -23.11 3.56 -10.82
C ALA A 294 -24.35 3.96 -9.98
N ALA A 295 -24.28 3.84 -8.65
CA ALA A 295 -25.32 4.36 -7.77
C ALA A 295 -25.29 5.90 -7.76
N ASP A 296 -26.40 6.53 -8.15
CA ASP A 296 -26.54 7.97 -8.20
C ASP A 296 -26.94 8.56 -6.84
N LEU A 297 -26.11 8.30 -5.81
CA LEU A 297 -26.31 8.83 -4.48
C LEU A 297 -25.80 10.27 -4.40
N PRO A 298 -26.61 11.22 -3.85
CA PRO A 298 -26.12 12.54 -3.50
C PRO A 298 -25.02 12.45 -2.44
N ASP A 299 -23.97 13.28 -2.55
CA ASP A 299 -22.84 13.30 -1.60
C ASP A 299 -23.29 13.47 -0.14
N ALA A 300 -24.29 14.34 0.10
CA ALA A 300 -24.85 14.55 1.45
C ALA A 300 -25.48 13.27 2.05
N ILE A 301 -26.01 12.36 1.22
CA ILE A 301 -26.56 11.07 1.66
C ILE A 301 -25.42 10.10 1.95
N ALA A 302 -24.42 10.03 1.05
CA ALA A 302 -23.24 9.19 1.23
C ALA A 302 -22.50 9.56 2.53
N GLU A 303 -22.26 10.83 2.80
CA GLU A 303 -21.61 11.30 4.02
C GLU A 303 -22.48 11.08 5.29
N ARG A 304 -23.78 11.39 5.23
CA ARG A 304 -24.70 11.20 6.36
C ARG A 304 -24.73 9.77 6.86
N TYR A 305 -24.69 8.81 5.95
CA TYR A 305 -24.79 7.38 6.28
C TYR A 305 -23.44 6.65 6.20
N ALA A 306 -22.36 7.35 5.92
CA ALA A 306 -21.03 6.80 5.69
C ALA A 306 -21.05 5.65 4.64
N VAL A 307 -21.71 5.90 3.49
CA VAL A 307 -21.76 4.93 2.39
C VAL A 307 -20.45 5.00 1.61
N HIS A 308 -19.71 3.91 1.60
CA HIS A 308 -18.47 3.80 0.84
C HIS A 308 -18.75 3.49 -0.64
N MET A 309 -17.99 4.09 -1.53
CA MET A 309 -18.17 3.93 -2.98
C MET A 309 -16.91 3.35 -3.63
N VAL A 310 -17.07 2.25 -4.37
CA VAL A 310 -16.02 1.68 -5.20
C VAL A 310 -16.17 2.24 -6.63
N PRO A 311 -15.21 3.04 -7.13
CA PRO A 311 -15.36 3.68 -8.44
C PRO A 311 -15.19 2.69 -9.58
N VAL A 312 -16.09 2.71 -10.55
CA VAL A 312 -15.87 2.10 -11.86
C VAL A 312 -14.78 2.88 -12.60
N ARG A 313 -14.15 2.26 -13.59
CA ARG A 313 -13.17 2.92 -14.45
C ARG A 313 -13.90 3.49 -15.66
N VAL A 314 -13.59 4.75 -15.99
CA VAL A 314 -14.09 5.42 -17.19
C VAL A 314 -12.91 5.71 -18.09
N ASN A 315 -12.93 5.16 -19.31
CA ASN A 315 -11.98 5.54 -20.36
C ASN A 315 -12.61 6.57 -21.27
N LEU A 316 -11.95 7.70 -21.45
CA LEU A 316 -12.35 8.81 -22.31
C LEU A 316 -11.13 9.33 -23.06
N ASP A 317 -11.14 9.27 -24.40
CA ASP A 317 -10.03 9.67 -25.26
C ASP A 317 -8.68 9.02 -24.85
N ASP A 318 -8.70 7.68 -24.69
CA ASP A 318 -7.56 6.86 -24.28
C ASP A 318 -6.95 7.18 -22.91
N ARG A 319 -7.69 7.89 -22.05
CA ARG A 319 -7.31 8.15 -20.66
C ARG A 319 -8.30 7.51 -19.70
N ASP A 320 -7.78 6.88 -18.67
CA ASP A 320 -8.56 6.26 -17.61
C ASP A 320 -8.82 7.23 -16.46
N TYR A 321 -10.01 7.18 -15.91
CA TYR A 321 -10.47 7.98 -14.77
C TYR A 321 -11.18 7.10 -13.75
N LEU A 322 -11.11 7.49 -12.48
CA LEU A 322 -11.99 6.97 -11.44
C LEU A 322 -13.32 7.73 -11.49
N ASP A 323 -14.41 7.04 -11.81
CA ASP A 323 -15.72 7.66 -11.91
C ASP A 323 -16.13 8.37 -10.62
N LYS A 324 -16.68 9.58 -10.74
CA LYS A 324 -17.11 10.49 -9.66
C LYS A 324 -15.99 10.98 -8.71
N ILE A 325 -14.86 10.28 -8.63
CA ILE A 325 -13.72 10.65 -7.79
C ILE A 325 -12.66 11.40 -8.60
N GLY A 326 -12.20 10.81 -9.70
CA GLY A 326 -11.21 11.41 -10.60
C GLY A 326 -11.84 12.23 -11.72
N LEU A 327 -13.11 12.03 -12.03
CA LEU A 327 -13.84 12.76 -13.05
C LEU A 327 -15.24 13.10 -12.54
N ALA A 328 -15.45 14.37 -12.19
CA ALA A 328 -16.76 14.85 -11.76
C ALA A 328 -17.78 14.75 -12.90
N THR A 329 -19.02 14.41 -12.58
CA THR A 329 -20.11 14.18 -13.55
C THR A 329 -20.27 15.32 -14.55
N GLY A 330 -20.25 16.57 -14.10
CA GLY A 330 -20.37 17.73 -15.00
C GLY A 330 -19.20 17.89 -15.97
N GLU A 331 -17.97 17.54 -15.53
CA GLU A 331 -16.79 17.54 -16.39
C GLU A 331 -16.85 16.37 -17.39
N PHE A 332 -17.30 15.20 -16.97
CA PHE A 332 -17.49 14.06 -17.83
C PHE A 332 -18.38 14.42 -19.03
N TYR A 333 -19.56 15.01 -18.80
CA TYR A 333 -20.47 15.39 -19.89
C TYR A 333 -19.89 16.48 -20.80
N ARG A 334 -19.13 17.44 -20.25
CA ARG A 334 -18.46 18.46 -21.07
C ARG A 334 -17.43 17.84 -22.00
N ARG A 335 -16.61 16.93 -21.51
CA ARG A 335 -15.60 16.23 -22.31
C ARG A 335 -16.22 15.27 -23.30
N MET A 336 -17.24 14.54 -22.90
CA MET A 336 -17.96 13.62 -23.77
C MET A 336 -18.57 14.34 -24.99
N ALA A 337 -19.08 15.57 -24.82
CA ALA A 337 -19.66 16.36 -25.92
C ALA A 337 -18.67 16.71 -27.03
N VAL A 338 -17.36 16.70 -26.75
CA VAL A 338 -16.27 17.02 -27.69
C VAL A 338 -15.37 15.83 -27.99
N ALA A 339 -15.59 14.70 -27.34
CA ALA A 339 -14.80 13.50 -27.49
C ALA A 339 -14.91 12.90 -28.90
N GLN A 340 -13.80 12.38 -29.41
CA GLN A 340 -13.76 11.72 -30.71
C GLN A 340 -14.30 10.28 -30.66
N GLN A 341 -14.25 9.65 -29.48
CA GLN A 341 -14.74 8.30 -29.26
C GLN A 341 -15.75 8.29 -28.10
N LEU A 342 -16.71 7.38 -28.19
CA LEU A 342 -17.64 7.18 -27.09
C LEU A 342 -16.89 6.69 -25.85
N PRO A 343 -17.18 7.24 -24.66
CA PRO A 343 -16.62 6.75 -23.41
C PRO A 343 -16.91 5.27 -23.20
N ARG A 344 -15.96 4.58 -22.57
CA ARG A 344 -16.10 3.18 -22.17
C ARG A 344 -15.96 3.06 -20.68
N THR A 345 -16.65 2.10 -20.09
CA THR A 345 -16.50 1.76 -18.68
C THR A 345 -15.93 0.36 -18.53
N SER A 346 -15.18 0.14 -17.48
CA SER A 346 -14.77 -1.17 -17.04
C SER A 346 -15.05 -1.36 -15.55
N GLN A 347 -15.37 -2.59 -15.17
CA GLN A 347 -15.64 -2.94 -13.78
C GLN A 347 -14.42 -2.72 -12.91
N PRO A 348 -14.58 -2.33 -11.63
CA PRO A 348 -13.48 -2.31 -10.67
C PRO A 348 -12.88 -3.71 -10.52
N PRO A 349 -11.56 -3.85 -10.45
CA PRO A 349 -10.94 -5.13 -10.18
C PRO A 349 -11.30 -5.63 -8.77
N PRO A 350 -11.32 -6.95 -8.51
CA PRO A 350 -11.62 -7.50 -7.18
C PRO A 350 -10.75 -6.93 -6.06
N GLY A 351 -9.51 -6.51 -6.37
CA GLY A 351 -8.61 -5.87 -5.41
C GLY A 351 -9.10 -4.53 -4.86
N ASP A 352 -9.89 -3.77 -5.63
CA ASP A 352 -10.49 -2.51 -5.15
C ASP A 352 -11.60 -2.78 -4.14
N PHE A 353 -12.46 -3.77 -4.41
CA PHE A 353 -13.48 -4.23 -3.46
C PHE A 353 -12.86 -4.81 -2.20
N ARG A 354 -11.86 -5.70 -2.34
CA ARG A 354 -11.17 -6.31 -1.21
C ARG A 354 -10.62 -5.26 -0.25
N ARG A 355 -10.00 -4.21 -0.75
CA ARG A 355 -9.47 -3.11 0.09
C ARG A 355 -10.55 -2.45 0.94
N HIS A 356 -11.72 -2.15 0.37
CA HIS A 356 -12.84 -1.56 1.10
C HIS A 356 -13.41 -2.56 2.12
N PHE A 357 -13.59 -3.81 1.71
CA PHE A 357 -14.11 -4.87 2.58
C PHE A 357 -13.16 -5.16 3.75
N ASP A 358 -11.86 -5.29 3.51
CA ASP A 358 -10.86 -5.53 4.56
C ASP A 358 -10.83 -4.38 5.59
N PHE A 359 -10.88 -3.13 5.12
CA PHE A 359 -10.96 -1.97 6.01
C PHE A 359 -12.23 -1.99 6.85
N LEU A 360 -13.39 -2.14 6.21
CA LEU A 360 -14.68 -2.08 6.90
C LEU A 360 -14.91 -3.28 7.82
N SER A 361 -14.48 -4.47 7.43
CA SER A 361 -14.56 -5.68 8.24
C SER A 361 -13.70 -5.63 9.51
N SER A 362 -12.69 -4.78 9.55
CA SER A 362 -11.90 -4.56 10.77
C SER A 362 -12.56 -3.62 11.79
N HIS A 363 -13.61 -2.88 11.38
CA HIS A 363 -14.29 -1.88 12.21
C HIS A 363 -15.80 -2.14 12.41
N HIS A 364 -16.40 -3.01 11.60
CA HIS A 364 -17.84 -3.26 11.64
C HIS A 364 -18.17 -4.73 11.78
N PRO A 365 -19.27 -5.09 12.46
CA PRO A 365 -19.70 -6.48 12.61
C PRO A 365 -20.11 -7.14 11.29
N ASP A 366 -20.67 -6.35 10.36
CA ASP A 366 -21.09 -6.79 9.04
C ASP A 366 -20.87 -5.69 8.00
N VAL A 367 -20.59 -6.10 6.75
CA VAL A 367 -20.46 -5.23 5.58
C VAL A 367 -21.51 -5.63 4.55
N VAL A 368 -22.29 -4.66 4.08
CA VAL A 368 -23.31 -4.85 3.04
C VAL A 368 -22.87 -4.11 1.78
N TYR A 369 -22.68 -4.82 0.69
CA TYR A 369 -22.49 -4.25 -0.63
C TYR A 369 -23.77 -4.38 -1.45
N VAL A 370 -24.24 -3.27 -1.98
CA VAL A 370 -25.36 -3.22 -2.92
C VAL A 370 -24.82 -2.72 -4.26
N GLY A 371 -24.80 -3.57 -5.26
CA GLY A 371 -24.16 -3.30 -6.55
C GLY A 371 -25.10 -3.20 -7.72
N LEU A 372 -24.58 -2.62 -8.80
CA LEU A 372 -25.20 -2.62 -10.13
C LEU A 372 -25.60 -4.04 -10.54
N SER A 373 -26.75 -4.17 -11.19
CA SER A 373 -27.29 -5.48 -11.59
C SER A 373 -26.30 -6.33 -12.36
N ARG A 374 -26.21 -7.60 -11.98
CA ARG A 374 -25.45 -8.65 -12.68
C ARG A 374 -25.81 -8.77 -14.16
N ALA A 375 -27.06 -8.43 -14.52
CA ALA A 375 -27.53 -8.53 -15.88
C ALA A 375 -26.87 -7.49 -16.82
N VAL A 376 -26.34 -6.39 -16.27
CA VAL A 376 -25.77 -5.29 -17.07
C VAL A 376 -24.27 -5.06 -16.83
N SER A 377 -23.68 -5.62 -15.75
CA SER A 377 -22.27 -5.40 -15.42
C SER A 377 -21.65 -6.58 -14.69
N GLY A 378 -20.35 -6.80 -14.91
CA GLY A 378 -19.53 -7.74 -14.12
C GLY A 378 -19.06 -7.18 -12.77
N THR A 379 -19.45 -5.95 -12.41
CA THR A 379 -19.04 -5.30 -11.14
C THR A 379 -19.44 -6.12 -9.92
N LEU A 380 -20.68 -6.65 -9.92
CA LEU A 380 -21.15 -7.52 -8.83
C LEU A 380 -20.29 -8.79 -8.68
N GLN A 381 -19.88 -9.41 -9.79
CA GLN A 381 -19.00 -10.59 -9.78
C GLN A 381 -17.63 -10.28 -9.17
N SER A 382 -17.06 -9.09 -9.45
CA SER A 382 -15.82 -8.63 -8.84
C SER A 382 -15.95 -8.50 -7.33
N ALA A 383 -17.09 -7.98 -6.83
CA ALA A 383 -17.38 -7.86 -5.40
C ALA A 383 -17.55 -9.24 -4.75
N GLU A 384 -18.25 -10.17 -5.38
CA GLU A 384 -18.42 -11.56 -4.90
C GLU A 384 -17.07 -12.28 -4.77
N HIS A 385 -16.20 -12.15 -5.77
CA HIS A 385 -14.85 -12.72 -5.71
C HIS A 385 -14.01 -12.12 -4.58
N ALA A 386 -14.17 -10.83 -4.29
CA ALA A 386 -13.49 -10.18 -3.18
C ALA A 386 -14.05 -10.66 -1.83
N ALA A 387 -15.39 -10.77 -1.68
CA ALA A 387 -16.04 -11.22 -0.46
C ALA A 387 -15.68 -12.67 -0.10
N ALA A 388 -15.72 -13.58 -1.08
CA ALA A 388 -15.38 -14.99 -0.87
C ALA A 388 -13.96 -15.21 -0.33
N ARG A 389 -13.02 -14.35 -0.71
CA ARG A 389 -11.63 -14.40 -0.19
C ARG A 389 -11.53 -13.84 1.22
N GLY A 390 -12.32 -12.82 1.57
CA GLY A 390 -12.38 -12.25 2.92
C GLY A 390 -12.90 -13.26 3.95
N GLU A 391 -13.95 -14.02 3.60
CA GLU A 391 -14.52 -15.06 4.45
C GLU A 391 -13.52 -16.21 4.72
N SER A 392 -12.70 -16.57 3.72
CA SER A 392 -11.67 -17.60 3.85
C SER A 392 -10.53 -17.20 4.80
N ALA A 393 -10.32 -15.91 5.03
CA ALA A 393 -9.27 -15.36 5.88
C ALA A 393 -9.64 -15.29 7.38
N GLY A 394 -10.81 -15.83 7.79
CA GLY A 394 -11.21 -15.92 9.20
C GLY A 394 -11.69 -14.60 9.82
N SER A 395 -12.14 -13.64 9.01
CA SER A 395 -12.79 -12.42 9.49
C SER A 395 -14.00 -12.73 10.36
N ARG A 396 -14.17 -12.00 11.48
CA ARG A 396 -15.38 -12.09 12.31
C ARG A 396 -16.59 -11.44 11.64
N SER A 397 -16.35 -10.47 10.76
CA SER A 397 -17.38 -9.77 10.00
C SER A 397 -17.81 -10.57 8.79
N LYS A 398 -19.10 -10.56 8.48
CA LYS A 398 -19.64 -11.13 7.25
C LYS A 398 -19.81 -10.06 6.19
N ILE A 399 -19.49 -10.42 4.95
CA ILE A 399 -19.66 -9.55 3.79
C ILE A 399 -20.86 -10.05 2.99
N HIS A 400 -21.91 -9.24 2.95
CA HIS A 400 -23.15 -9.56 2.23
C HIS A 400 -23.18 -8.82 0.91
N VAL A 401 -23.28 -9.54 -0.20
CA VAL A 401 -23.31 -8.97 -1.56
C VAL A 401 -24.73 -9.09 -2.12
N PHE A 402 -25.33 -7.95 -2.46
CA PHE A 402 -26.69 -7.88 -3.00
C PHE A 402 -26.69 -7.34 -4.42
N ASP A 403 -27.40 -8.05 -5.30
CA ASP A 403 -27.76 -7.55 -6.64
C ASP A 403 -28.95 -6.59 -6.49
N SER A 404 -28.75 -5.32 -6.90
CA SER A 404 -29.85 -4.34 -6.86
C SER A 404 -30.97 -4.66 -7.87
N VAL A 405 -30.68 -5.52 -8.86
CA VAL A 405 -31.55 -5.78 -10.00
C VAL A 405 -31.92 -4.47 -10.73
N ASN A 406 -31.09 -3.45 -10.59
CA ASN A 406 -31.27 -2.13 -11.15
C ASN A 406 -30.04 -1.68 -11.96
N ALA A 407 -30.21 -0.76 -12.88
CA ALA A 407 -29.16 -0.21 -13.73
C ALA A 407 -28.59 1.13 -13.21
N ALA A 408 -29.17 1.69 -12.16
CA ALA A 408 -28.72 2.93 -11.50
C ALA A 408 -28.99 2.87 -9.98
#